data_293ec5e6dc52b16e22725fea0b5f6b48
#
_entry.id   293ec5e6dc52b16e22725fea0b5f6b48
#
_cell.length_a   1.000
_cell.length_b   1.000
_cell.length_c   1.000
_cell.angle_alpha   90.00
_cell.angle_beta   90.00
_cell.angle_gamma   90.00
#
_symmetry.space_group_name_H-M   'P 1'
#
loop_
_entity.id
_entity.type
_entity.pdbx_description
1 polymer ?
#
loop_
_entity_poly.entity_id
_entity_poly.type
_entity_poly.pdbx_seq_one_letter_code
_entity_poly.pdbx_strand_id
1 'polypeptide(L)'
;TIKPKLGLSAKNYGRACYEGLRGGLDFTKDDENVNSQPFMRWRHRFDFVMEAIHKAEAETGERKGHYLNVTAPTADEMMRRAEYAKEVGAPIIMHDYLTGGLSANTQLAQWCQNNGMLLHIHRAMHAVLDRNPHHGIHFRVLTKVLRLSGGDHLHSGTAVGKLEG
;
A
#
# COMPACT_ATOMS: atom_id res chain seq x y z
N THR A 1 -5.60 -6.08 -5.50
CA THR A 1 -4.12 -6.22 -5.60
C THR A 1 -3.74 -6.66 -6.98
N ILE A 2 -2.76 -6.00 -7.59
CA ILE A 2 -2.25 -6.37 -8.92
C ILE A 2 -1.52 -7.71 -8.86
N LYS A 3 -1.76 -8.55 -9.83
CA LYS A 3 -1.13 -9.87 -10.03
C LYS A 3 -0.71 -10.04 -11.50
N PRO A 4 0.36 -10.80 -11.79
CA PRO A 4 1.28 -11.43 -10.83
C PRO A 4 2.12 -10.39 -10.08
N LYS A 5 2.50 -10.69 -8.84
CA LYS A 5 3.34 -9.79 -8.02
C LYS A 5 4.82 -9.78 -8.41
N LEU A 6 5.27 -10.77 -9.17
CA LEU A 6 6.66 -10.93 -9.61
C LEU A 6 6.74 -10.96 -11.13
N GLY A 7 7.80 -10.38 -11.68
CA GLY A 7 8.19 -10.48 -13.07
C GLY A 7 7.57 -9.46 -14.03
N LEU A 8 6.59 -8.67 -13.63
CA LEU A 8 6.08 -7.59 -14.48
C LEU A 8 7.06 -6.43 -14.54
N SER A 9 7.30 -5.91 -15.73
CA SER A 9 7.93 -4.59 -15.88
C SER A 9 6.99 -3.50 -15.37
N ALA A 10 7.52 -2.34 -14.99
CA ALA A 10 6.71 -1.21 -14.53
C ALA A 10 5.62 -0.81 -15.55
N LYS A 11 5.93 -0.83 -16.84
CA LYS A 11 4.97 -0.56 -17.92
C LYS A 11 3.82 -1.58 -17.94
N ASN A 12 4.11 -2.88 -17.85
CA ASN A 12 3.08 -3.91 -17.84
C ASN A 12 2.28 -3.91 -16.54
N TYR A 13 2.91 -3.52 -15.43
CA TYR A 13 2.23 -3.32 -14.16
C TYR A 13 1.21 -2.18 -14.25
N GLY A 14 1.61 -1.03 -14.79
CA GLY A 14 0.69 0.09 -15.05
C GLY A 14 -0.45 -0.32 -15.99
N ARG A 15 -0.17 -1.12 -17.04
CA ARG A 15 -1.22 -1.65 -17.90
C ARG A 15 -2.23 -2.52 -17.13
N ALA A 16 -1.76 -3.41 -16.25
CA ALA A 16 -2.66 -4.23 -15.42
C ALA A 16 -3.54 -3.36 -14.49
N CYS A 17 -2.96 -2.28 -13.91
CA CYS A 17 -3.73 -1.30 -13.15
C CYS A 17 -4.81 -0.64 -14.02
N TYR A 18 -4.44 -0.14 -15.19
CA TYR A 18 -5.36 0.51 -16.13
C TYR A 18 -6.53 -0.39 -16.52
N GLU A 19 -6.27 -1.63 -16.94
CA GLU A 19 -7.32 -2.56 -17.35
C GLU A 19 -8.30 -2.87 -16.18
N GLY A 20 -7.78 -3.01 -14.95
CA GLY A 20 -8.61 -3.20 -13.77
C GLY A 20 -9.48 -1.98 -13.44
N LEU A 21 -8.89 -0.78 -13.48
CA LEU A 21 -9.59 0.47 -13.20
C LEU A 21 -10.64 0.81 -14.27
N ARG A 22 -10.27 0.65 -15.53
CA ARG A 22 -11.19 0.82 -16.66
C ARG A 22 -12.35 -0.19 -16.62
N GLY A 23 -12.08 -1.42 -16.14
CA GLY A 23 -13.06 -2.48 -15.98
C GLY A 23 -14.04 -2.31 -14.82
N GLY A 24 -14.03 -1.16 -14.11
CA GLY A 24 -15.00 -0.81 -13.08
C GLY A 24 -14.48 -0.88 -11.64
N LEU A 25 -13.20 -1.16 -11.41
CA LEU A 25 -12.63 -1.02 -10.07
C LEU A 25 -12.43 0.46 -9.73
N ASP A 26 -12.76 0.84 -8.50
CA ASP A 26 -12.46 2.18 -7.97
C ASP A 26 -10.98 2.31 -7.60
N PHE A 27 -10.42 1.22 -7.05
CA PHE A 27 -9.03 1.17 -6.59
C PHE A 27 -8.34 -0.12 -6.99
N THR A 28 -7.07 0.01 -7.30
CA THR A 28 -6.10 -1.10 -7.30
C THR A 28 -5.08 -0.89 -6.18
N LYS A 29 -4.25 -1.87 -5.91
CA LYS A 29 -3.19 -1.71 -4.92
C LYS A 29 -1.94 -2.52 -5.25
N ASP A 30 -0.79 -2.02 -4.82
CA ASP A 30 0.44 -2.77 -4.79
C ASP A 30 0.29 -4.02 -3.90
N ASP A 31 0.93 -5.11 -4.30
CA ASP A 31 1.12 -6.24 -3.39
C ASP A 31 2.15 -5.84 -2.32
N GLU A 32 1.97 -6.30 -1.10
CA GLU A 32 2.87 -6.02 0.03
C GLU A 32 4.31 -6.49 -0.23
N ASN A 33 4.48 -7.46 -1.10
CA ASN A 33 5.80 -7.96 -1.50
C ASN A 33 6.44 -7.17 -2.66
N VAL A 34 5.69 -6.28 -3.28
CA VAL A 34 6.22 -5.43 -4.36
C VAL A 34 6.87 -4.19 -3.75
N ASN A 35 8.19 -4.13 -3.86
CA ASN A 35 9.01 -3.04 -3.34
C ASN A 35 9.79 -2.36 -4.48
N SER A 36 11.06 -2.65 -4.63
CA SER A 36 11.91 -2.11 -5.70
C SER A 36 12.80 -3.23 -6.26
N GLN A 37 12.20 -4.13 -7.02
CA GLN A 37 12.89 -5.26 -7.59
C GLN A 37 13.67 -4.86 -8.87
N PRO A 38 14.66 -5.65 -9.30
CA PRO A 38 15.42 -5.39 -10.53
C PRO A 38 14.55 -5.25 -11.78
N PHE A 39 13.49 -6.03 -11.88
CA PHE A 39 12.55 -6.00 -13.02
C PHE A 39 11.55 -4.82 -12.94
N MET A 40 11.38 -4.20 -11.75
CA MET A 40 10.43 -3.11 -11.54
C MET A 40 10.88 -2.18 -10.41
N ARG A 41 11.60 -1.12 -10.74
CA ARG A 41 12.01 -0.10 -9.77
C ARG A 41 10.80 0.71 -9.32
N TRP A 42 10.75 1.06 -8.00
CA TRP A 42 9.59 1.70 -7.39
C TRP A 42 9.19 3.00 -8.07
N ARG A 43 10.15 3.85 -8.45
CA ARG A 43 9.87 5.14 -9.11
C ARG A 43 9.16 4.93 -10.45
N HIS A 44 9.69 4.06 -11.31
CA HIS A 44 9.06 3.74 -12.59
C HIS A 44 7.67 3.11 -12.40
N ARG A 45 7.48 2.28 -11.36
CA ARG A 45 6.14 1.74 -11.03
C ARG A 45 5.17 2.86 -10.71
N PHE A 46 5.57 3.82 -9.87
CA PHE A 46 4.71 4.95 -9.50
C PHE A 46 4.31 5.76 -10.73
N ASP A 47 5.26 6.09 -11.61
CA ASP A 47 5.00 6.83 -12.84
C ASP A 47 3.98 6.13 -13.72
N PHE A 48 4.19 4.86 -14.06
CA PHE A 48 3.27 4.11 -14.92
C PHE A 48 1.91 3.84 -14.28
N VAL A 49 1.84 3.72 -12.97
CA VAL A 49 0.57 3.57 -12.26
C VAL A 49 -0.22 4.89 -12.28
N MET A 50 0.43 6.03 -12.06
CA MET A 50 -0.24 7.33 -12.14
C MET A 50 -0.72 7.65 -13.56
N GLU A 51 0.08 7.33 -14.58
CA GLU A 51 -0.36 7.39 -15.98
C GLU A 51 -1.61 6.52 -16.23
N ALA A 52 -1.62 5.30 -15.69
CA ALA A 52 -2.75 4.38 -15.80
C ALA A 52 -4.02 4.93 -15.12
N ILE A 53 -3.90 5.55 -13.96
CA ILE A 53 -5.01 6.20 -13.23
C ILE A 53 -5.59 7.32 -14.09
N HIS A 54 -4.76 8.28 -14.52
CA HIS A 54 -5.21 9.42 -15.31
C HIS A 54 -5.91 8.98 -16.61
N LYS A 55 -5.38 7.95 -17.26
CA LYS A 55 -6.00 7.40 -18.46
C LYS A 55 -7.36 6.75 -18.18
N ALA A 56 -7.47 5.97 -17.10
CA ALA A 56 -8.73 5.34 -16.70
C ALA A 56 -9.78 6.39 -16.31
N GLU A 57 -9.39 7.42 -15.55
CA GLU A 57 -10.27 8.54 -15.19
C GLU A 57 -10.79 9.30 -16.43
N ALA A 58 -9.92 9.56 -17.40
CA ALA A 58 -10.30 10.25 -18.64
C ALA A 58 -11.30 9.43 -19.47
N GLU A 59 -11.20 8.09 -19.45
CA GLU A 59 -12.11 7.22 -20.22
C GLU A 59 -13.44 6.95 -19.49
N THR A 60 -13.40 6.81 -18.15
CA THR A 60 -14.59 6.43 -17.38
C THR A 60 -15.38 7.63 -16.84
N GLY A 61 -14.75 8.80 -16.72
CA GLY A 61 -15.31 9.96 -16.04
C GLY A 61 -15.40 9.80 -14.52
N GLU A 62 -14.81 8.73 -13.96
CA GLU A 62 -14.86 8.38 -12.55
C GLU A 62 -13.50 8.61 -11.89
N ARG A 63 -13.50 8.99 -10.62
CA ARG A 63 -12.28 9.03 -9.81
C ARG A 63 -11.73 7.63 -9.57
N LYS A 64 -10.44 7.45 -9.82
CA LYS A 64 -9.72 6.18 -9.64
C LYS A 64 -8.52 6.35 -8.71
N GLY A 65 -8.06 5.25 -8.11
CA GLY A 65 -6.91 5.31 -7.22
C GLY A 65 -6.08 4.03 -7.21
N HIS A 66 -4.91 4.15 -6.60
CA HIS A 66 -4.02 3.02 -6.35
C HIS A 66 -3.25 3.24 -5.06
N TYR A 67 -3.16 2.21 -4.23
CA TYR A 67 -2.36 2.25 -3.01
C TYR A 67 -0.90 1.96 -3.35
N LEU A 68 -0.10 3.03 -3.51
CA LEU A 68 1.33 2.93 -3.80
C LEU A 68 2.10 2.50 -2.54
N ASN A 69 2.77 1.36 -2.60
CA ASN A 69 3.55 0.85 -1.48
C ASN A 69 4.87 1.62 -1.31
N VAL A 70 4.95 2.39 -0.23
CA VAL A 70 6.14 3.18 0.14
C VAL A 70 7.03 2.46 1.15
N THR A 71 6.67 1.27 1.62
CA THR A 71 7.49 0.47 2.54
C THR A 71 8.90 0.32 1.97
N ALA A 72 9.88 0.59 2.80
CA ALA A 72 11.28 0.62 2.41
C ALA A 72 12.18 0.11 3.55
N PRO A 73 13.45 -0.25 3.26
CA PRO A 73 14.35 -0.76 4.28
C PRO A 73 14.77 0.28 5.33
N THR A 74 14.63 1.57 5.04
CA THR A 74 14.90 2.68 5.98
C THR A 74 13.77 3.68 6.00
N ALA A 75 13.61 4.41 7.10
CA ALA A 75 12.63 5.48 7.21
C ALA A 75 12.89 6.61 6.19
N ASP A 76 14.13 6.96 5.94
CA ASP A 76 14.50 7.99 4.97
C ASP A 76 14.06 7.61 3.54
N GLU A 77 14.29 6.36 3.14
CA GLU A 77 13.84 5.89 1.82
C GLU A 77 12.30 5.80 1.74
N MET A 78 11.65 5.40 2.82
CA MET A 78 10.18 5.41 2.92
C MET A 78 9.63 6.83 2.73
N MET A 79 10.19 7.81 3.43
CA MET A 79 9.78 9.22 3.30
C MET A 79 10.02 9.75 1.89
N ARG A 80 11.16 9.44 1.28
CA ARG A 80 11.48 9.83 -0.10
C ARG A 80 10.46 9.27 -1.10
N ARG A 81 9.99 8.03 -0.89
CA ARG A 81 8.92 7.43 -1.71
C ARG A 81 7.57 8.11 -1.49
N ALA A 82 7.25 8.46 -0.24
CA ALA A 82 6.02 9.16 0.09
C ALA A 82 5.99 10.57 -0.54
N GLU A 83 7.08 11.29 -0.45
CA GLU A 83 7.25 12.62 -1.07
C GLU A 83 7.07 12.53 -2.59
N TYR A 84 7.71 11.57 -3.22
CA TYR A 84 7.56 11.36 -4.66
C TYR A 84 6.14 10.95 -5.05
N ALA A 85 5.48 10.10 -4.27
CA ALA A 85 4.07 9.74 -4.51
C ALA A 85 3.17 10.99 -4.49
N LYS A 86 3.41 11.91 -3.54
CA LYS A 86 2.72 13.20 -3.51
C LYS A 86 3.05 14.08 -4.72
N GLU A 87 4.32 14.15 -5.11
CA GLU A 87 4.79 14.93 -6.27
C GLU A 87 4.08 14.49 -7.56
N VAL A 88 3.90 13.19 -7.77
CA VAL A 88 3.20 12.65 -8.94
C VAL A 88 1.67 12.67 -8.80
N GLY A 89 1.13 13.21 -7.72
CA GLY A 89 -0.30 13.45 -7.52
C GLY A 89 -1.08 12.27 -6.93
N ALA A 90 -0.42 11.28 -6.34
CA ALA A 90 -1.12 10.17 -5.68
C ALA A 90 -1.85 10.67 -4.41
N PRO A 91 -3.16 10.40 -4.26
CA PRO A 91 -3.90 10.82 -3.08
C PRO A 91 -3.73 9.88 -1.88
N ILE A 92 -3.22 8.68 -2.11
CA ILE A 92 -3.11 7.62 -1.10
C ILE A 92 -1.85 6.78 -1.31
N ILE A 93 -1.22 6.43 -0.20
CA ILE A 93 -0.04 5.54 -0.17
C ILE A 93 -0.30 4.36 0.76
N MET A 94 0.52 3.33 0.67
CA MET A 94 0.44 2.13 1.49
C MET A 94 1.75 1.89 2.27
N HIS A 95 1.61 1.42 3.51
CA HIS A 95 2.72 1.02 4.36
C HIS A 95 2.45 -0.31 5.06
N ASP A 96 3.46 -1.16 5.15
CA ASP A 96 3.44 -2.41 5.89
C ASP A 96 3.98 -2.15 7.30
N TYR A 97 3.10 -1.79 8.23
CA TYR A 97 3.49 -1.23 9.52
C TYR A 97 4.30 -2.16 10.43
N LEU A 98 4.11 -3.48 10.32
CA LEU A 98 4.87 -4.44 11.13
C LEU A 98 6.28 -4.65 10.58
N THR A 99 6.45 -4.60 9.26
CA THR A 99 7.78 -4.70 8.63
C THR A 99 8.56 -3.40 8.70
N GLY A 100 7.87 -2.26 8.56
CA GLY A 100 8.48 -0.93 8.64
C GLY A 100 8.71 -0.45 10.08
N GLY A 101 7.92 -0.96 11.03
CA GLY A 101 7.97 -0.56 12.43
C GLY A 101 6.98 0.53 12.81
N LEU A 102 6.52 0.50 14.06
CA LEU A 102 5.49 1.42 14.56
C LEU A 102 5.96 2.87 14.59
N SER A 103 7.22 3.13 14.93
CA SER A 103 7.77 4.50 14.94
C SER A 103 7.81 5.11 13.55
N ALA A 104 8.28 4.34 12.55
CA ALA A 104 8.29 4.76 11.16
C ALA A 104 6.86 4.97 10.64
N ASN A 105 5.92 4.09 11.02
CA ASN A 105 4.51 4.26 10.67
C ASN A 105 3.91 5.53 11.26
N THR A 106 4.21 5.83 12.53
CA THR A 106 3.73 7.06 13.19
C THR A 106 4.27 8.31 12.50
N GLN A 107 5.56 8.32 12.14
CA GLN A 107 6.17 9.40 11.38
C GLN A 107 5.48 9.59 10.02
N LEU A 108 5.28 8.50 9.28
CA LEU A 108 4.62 8.54 7.98
C LEU A 108 3.18 9.03 8.08
N ALA A 109 2.42 8.54 9.08
CA ALA A 109 1.04 8.93 9.30
C ALA A 109 0.91 10.41 9.62
N GLN A 110 1.78 10.95 10.47
CA GLN A 110 1.83 12.38 10.76
C GLN A 110 2.17 13.22 9.53
N TRP A 111 3.12 12.73 8.72
CA TRP A 111 3.45 13.39 7.45
C TRP A 111 2.27 13.37 6.48
N CYS A 112 1.57 12.23 6.34
CA CYS A 112 0.36 12.11 5.51
C CYS A 112 -0.71 13.11 5.93
N GLN A 113 -1.01 13.19 7.23
CA GLN A 113 -1.97 14.14 7.79
C GLN A 113 -1.61 15.59 7.45
N ASN A 114 -0.34 15.98 7.61
CA ASN A 114 0.14 17.31 7.33
C ASN A 114 0.17 17.65 5.82
N ASN A 115 0.13 16.63 4.97
CA ASN A 115 0.22 16.77 3.52
C ASN A 115 -1.09 16.43 2.77
N GLY A 116 -2.19 16.18 3.49
CA GLY A 116 -3.49 15.87 2.91
C GLY A 116 -3.52 14.55 2.14
N MET A 117 -2.70 13.59 2.54
CA MET A 117 -2.64 12.25 1.94
C MET A 117 -3.31 11.22 2.84
N LEU A 118 -3.92 10.22 2.23
CA LEU A 118 -4.45 9.04 2.93
C LEU A 118 -3.37 7.97 3.08
N LEU A 119 -3.41 7.25 4.20
CA LEU A 119 -2.51 6.16 4.51
C LEU A 119 -3.26 4.84 4.65
N HIS A 120 -3.08 3.95 3.67
CA HIS A 120 -3.54 2.56 3.74
C HIS A 120 -2.48 1.69 4.39
N ILE A 121 -2.89 0.83 5.32
CA ILE A 121 -1.98 -0.03 6.06
C ILE A 121 -2.18 -1.49 5.66
N HIS A 122 -1.07 -2.18 5.42
CA HIS A 122 -1.07 -3.62 5.22
C HIS A 122 -0.48 -4.35 6.43
N ARG A 123 -1.07 -5.51 6.75
CA ARG A 123 -0.70 -6.32 7.92
C ARG A 123 0.41 -7.35 7.67
N ALA A 124 1.24 -7.17 6.65
CA ALA A 124 2.34 -8.10 6.36
C ALA A 124 3.10 -8.48 7.63
N MET A 125 3.47 -9.75 7.76
CA MET A 125 4.11 -10.37 8.94
C MET A 125 3.25 -10.53 10.21
N HIS A 126 1.97 -10.18 10.20
CA HIS A 126 1.12 -10.33 11.40
C HIS A 126 1.15 -11.76 11.98
N ALA A 127 1.17 -12.78 11.12
CA ALA A 127 1.14 -14.18 11.54
C ALA A 127 2.36 -14.60 12.39
N VAL A 128 3.46 -13.88 12.32
CA VAL A 128 4.62 -14.10 13.22
C VAL A 128 4.23 -13.80 14.67
N LEU A 129 3.31 -12.86 14.88
CA LEU A 129 2.89 -12.39 16.20
C LEU A 129 1.59 -13.02 16.69
N ASP A 130 0.66 -13.37 15.80
CA ASP A 130 -0.72 -13.71 16.18
C ASP A 130 -1.14 -15.16 15.92
N ARG A 131 -0.33 -15.96 15.21
CA ARG A 131 -0.71 -17.34 14.86
C ARG A 131 -0.66 -18.35 16.01
N ASN A 132 0.10 -18.07 17.06
CA ASN A 132 0.24 -18.98 18.19
C ASN A 132 -0.77 -18.59 19.29
N PRO A 133 -1.72 -19.47 19.67
CA PRO A 133 -2.74 -19.15 20.66
C PRO A 133 -2.19 -18.94 22.07
N HIS A 134 -0.98 -19.40 22.37
CA HIS A 134 -0.37 -19.35 23.70
C HIS A 134 0.74 -18.34 23.83
N HIS A 135 1.17 -17.73 22.73
CA HIS A 135 2.31 -16.80 22.74
C HIS A 135 2.23 -15.81 21.60
N GLY A 136 2.37 -14.54 21.91
CA GLY A 136 2.38 -13.47 20.88
C GLY A 136 1.39 -12.34 21.21
N ILE A 137 0.91 -11.69 20.17
CA ILE A 137 0.00 -10.55 20.30
C ILE A 137 -1.21 -10.81 19.38
N HIS A 138 -2.38 -10.86 19.97
CA HIS A 138 -3.62 -11.05 19.20
C HIS A 138 -3.80 -9.92 18.17
N PHE A 139 -4.25 -10.25 16.95
CA PHE A 139 -4.39 -9.30 15.85
C PHE A 139 -5.28 -8.09 16.19
N ARG A 140 -6.32 -8.29 17.00
CA ARG A 140 -7.17 -7.19 17.49
C ARG A 140 -6.39 -6.13 18.26
N VAL A 141 -5.38 -6.53 19.04
CA VAL A 141 -4.49 -5.60 19.75
C VAL A 141 -3.59 -4.87 18.77
N LEU A 142 -2.99 -5.59 17.81
CA LEU A 142 -2.16 -5.02 16.75
C LEU A 142 -2.95 -3.96 15.95
N THR A 143 -4.22 -4.22 15.64
CA THR A 143 -5.09 -3.27 14.94
C THR A 143 -5.35 -2.00 15.76
N LYS A 144 -5.59 -2.13 17.07
CA LYS A 144 -5.76 -0.97 17.95
C LYS A 144 -4.49 -0.13 18.05
N VAL A 145 -3.34 -0.78 18.23
CA VAL A 145 -2.03 -0.11 18.25
C VAL A 145 -1.79 0.63 16.94
N LEU A 146 -2.12 0.00 15.80
CA LEU A 146 -2.03 0.65 14.52
C LEU A 146 -2.88 1.92 14.44
N ARG A 147 -4.14 1.88 14.87
CA ARG A 147 -5.01 3.07 14.87
C ARG A 147 -4.43 4.20 15.71
N LEU A 148 -3.81 3.89 16.83
CA LEU A 148 -3.11 4.88 17.67
C LEU A 148 -1.84 5.42 17.00
N SER A 149 -1.15 4.61 16.21
CA SER A 149 0.02 4.99 15.42
C SER A 149 -0.34 5.85 14.18
N GLY A 150 -1.61 5.85 13.78
CA GLY A 150 -2.11 6.58 12.61
C GLY A 150 -2.18 5.71 11.36
N GLY A 151 -3.31 5.69 10.72
CA GLY A 151 -3.63 5.00 9.48
C GLY A 151 -5.12 5.14 9.21
N ASP A 152 -5.49 5.35 7.96
CA ASP A 152 -6.89 5.59 7.58
C ASP A 152 -7.61 4.29 7.26
N HIS A 153 -6.95 3.39 6.57
CA HIS A 153 -7.47 2.08 6.18
C HIS A 153 -6.53 0.96 6.61
N LEU A 154 -7.10 -0.20 6.95
CA LEU A 154 -6.33 -1.40 7.26
C LEU A 154 -6.80 -2.58 6.40
N HIS A 155 -5.88 -3.23 5.72
CA HIS A 155 -6.11 -4.55 5.14
C HIS A 155 -6.10 -5.61 6.26
N SER A 156 -7.28 -5.94 6.78
CA SER A 156 -7.41 -6.89 7.90
C SER A 156 -7.45 -8.36 7.46
N GLY A 157 -7.77 -8.64 6.20
CA GLY A 157 -8.01 -9.97 5.65
C GLY A 157 -9.49 -10.29 5.48
N THR A 158 -9.80 -11.55 5.23
CA THR A 158 -11.18 -12.00 5.04
C THR A 158 -11.62 -12.87 6.20
N ALA A 159 -12.92 -12.85 6.51
CA ALA A 159 -13.54 -13.68 7.55
C ALA A 159 -13.45 -15.19 7.22
N VAL A 160 -13.27 -15.53 5.93
CA VAL A 160 -13.17 -16.90 5.45
C VAL A 160 -11.73 -17.17 5.05
N GLY A 161 -10.88 -17.59 5.95
CA GLY A 161 -9.61 -18.18 5.60
C GLY A 161 -8.34 -17.61 6.24
N LYS A 162 -8.35 -16.42 6.86
CA LYS A 162 -7.12 -15.85 7.49
C LYS A 162 -7.36 -15.03 8.75
N LEU A 163 -8.59 -14.79 9.12
CA LEU A 163 -8.93 -14.23 10.43
C LEU A 163 -9.62 -15.35 11.22
N GLU A 164 -9.00 -15.78 12.29
CA GLU A 164 -9.71 -16.49 13.34
C GLU A 164 -10.54 -15.46 14.09
N GLY A 165 -11.84 -15.73 14.15
CA GLY A 165 -12.85 -14.88 14.77
C GLY A 165 -12.67 -14.70 16.27
#